data_91907e5afade7bad16c362e5018f849c
#
_entry.id   91907e5afade7bad16c362e5018f849c
#
_cell.length_a   1.000
_cell.length_b   1.000
_cell.length_c   1.000
_cell.angle_alpha   90.00
_cell.angle_beta   90.00
_cell.angle_gamma   90.00
#
_symmetry.space_group_name_H-M   'P 1'
#
loop_
_entity.id
_entity.type
_entity.pdbx_description
1 polymer ?
#
loop_
_entity_poly.entity_id
_entity_poly.type
_entity_poly.pdbx_seq_one_letter_code
_entity_poly.pdbx_strand_id
1 'polypeptide(L)'
;VGMYLLCMTESLRLGAGDIMVFLCAIAFAIQIMTVDHYAARIDGAVVSCIQFTVCGVVCCIGALIWGQPTFGQIQEGLGALLYAGVLSCGVGYTLQIVGQKGLNPTVAALIMSLESVIATISGWIAYKIGFLSTDQTLTPRQIAGCVIVFAAVILVQLPPEWFRFGKK
;
A
#
# COMPACT_ATOMS: atom_id res chain seq x y z
N VAL A 1 -5.42 -5.20 14.99
CA VAL A 1 -4.98 -6.55 15.44
C VAL A 1 -4.47 -7.36 14.25
N GLY A 2 -5.25 -7.52 13.15
CA GLY A 2 -4.84 -8.31 11.98
C GLY A 2 -3.51 -7.84 11.35
N MET A 3 -3.35 -6.54 11.10
CA MET A 3 -2.11 -5.95 10.59
C MET A 3 -0.93 -6.14 11.54
N TYR A 4 -1.16 -6.05 12.85
CA TYR A 4 -0.14 -6.32 13.85
C TYR A 4 0.38 -7.76 13.77
N LEU A 5 -0.52 -8.74 13.65
CA LEU A 5 -0.16 -10.15 13.52
C LEU A 5 0.60 -10.45 12.20
N LEU A 6 0.32 -9.67 11.16
CA LEU A 6 0.93 -9.82 9.84
C LEU A 6 2.36 -9.26 9.79
N CYS A 7 2.60 -8.09 10.38
CA CYS A 7 3.82 -7.32 10.21
C CYS A 7 4.83 -7.46 11.35
N MET A 8 4.38 -7.78 12.59
CA MET A 8 5.29 -7.83 13.74
C MET A 8 6.08 -9.13 13.82
N THR A 9 7.39 -9.03 13.74
CA THR A 9 8.36 -10.06 14.10
C THR A 9 8.64 -9.98 15.61
N GLU A 10 9.24 -10.99 16.21
CA GLU A 10 9.29 -11.30 17.65
C GLU A 10 9.84 -10.24 18.64
N SER A 11 10.28 -9.06 18.21
CA SER A 11 10.81 -8.04 19.12
C SER A 11 10.19 -6.66 18.87
N LEU A 12 9.43 -6.16 19.86
CA LEU A 12 8.99 -4.77 19.98
C LEU A 12 10.19 -3.85 20.31
N ARG A 13 11.12 -3.68 19.38
CA ARG A 13 12.12 -2.62 19.48
C ARG A 13 11.73 -1.53 18.50
N LEU A 14 11.20 -0.44 19.03
CA LEU A 14 10.95 0.77 18.24
C LEU A 14 12.29 1.33 17.77
N GLY A 15 12.57 1.15 16.49
CA GLY A 15 13.74 1.73 15.83
C GLY A 15 13.39 3.04 15.12
N ALA A 16 14.41 3.75 14.65
CA ALA A 16 14.22 4.95 13.83
C ALA A 16 13.37 4.65 12.55
N GLY A 17 13.46 3.43 12.00
CA GLY A 17 12.66 2.98 10.88
C GLY A 17 11.15 2.96 11.19
N ASP A 18 10.76 2.54 12.40
CA ASP A 18 9.34 2.48 12.78
C ASP A 18 8.71 3.87 12.87
N ILE A 19 9.49 4.86 13.34
CA ILE A 19 9.06 6.27 13.34
C ILE A 19 8.84 6.76 11.92
N MET A 20 9.75 6.45 10.99
CA MET A 20 9.61 6.80 9.58
C MET A 20 8.37 6.15 8.94
N VAL A 21 8.11 4.88 9.23
CA VAL A 21 6.90 4.17 8.77
C VAL A 21 5.64 4.80 9.34
N PHE A 22 5.65 5.21 10.62
CA PHE A 22 4.53 5.89 11.24
C PHE A 22 4.24 7.26 10.60
N LEU A 23 5.27 8.06 10.33
CA LEU A 23 5.14 9.33 9.61
C LEU A 23 4.62 9.11 8.18
N CYS A 24 5.10 8.06 7.50
CA CYS A 24 4.61 7.67 6.18
C CYS A 24 3.12 7.31 6.23
N ALA A 25 2.67 6.58 7.24
CA ALA A 25 1.26 6.24 7.42
C ALA A 25 0.37 7.47 7.61
N ILE A 26 0.83 8.48 8.37
CA ILE A 26 0.13 9.76 8.51
C ILE A 26 0.03 10.49 7.15
N ALA A 27 1.15 10.58 6.43
CA ALA A 27 1.19 11.22 5.11
C ALA A 27 0.25 10.50 4.12
N PHE A 28 0.21 9.18 4.16
CA PHE A 28 -0.67 8.36 3.33
C PHE A 28 -2.15 8.56 3.67
N ALA A 29 -2.50 8.69 4.95
CA ALA A 29 -3.86 9.03 5.38
C ALA A 29 -4.30 10.40 4.87
N ILE A 30 -3.42 11.40 4.94
CA ILE A 30 -3.66 12.75 4.40
C ILE A 30 -3.86 12.67 2.87
N GLN A 31 -3.05 11.86 2.18
CA GLN A 31 -3.18 11.66 0.74
C GLN A 31 -4.54 11.07 0.36
N ILE A 32 -5.01 10.02 1.05
CA ILE A 32 -6.32 9.41 0.80
C ILE A 32 -7.44 10.43 0.96
N MET A 33 -7.41 11.24 2.03
CA MET A 33 -8.42 12.27 2.27
C MET A 33 -8.37 13.38 1.22
N THR A 34 -7.17 13.75 0.79
CA THR A 34 -6.97 14.76 -0.26
C THR A 34 -7.51 14.27 -1.60
N VAL A 35 -7.21 13.02 -1.96
CA VAL A 35 -7.73 12.40 -3.17
C VAL A 35 -9.26 12.34 -3.14
N ASP A 36 -9.87 11.92 -2.03
CA ASP A 36 -11.33 11.89 -1.88
C ASP A 36 -11.96 13.26 -2.11
N HIS A 37 -11.37 14.31 -1.54
CA HIS A 37 -11.87 15.68 -1.69
C HIS A 37 -11.81 16.19 -3.14
N TYR A 38 -10.73 15.89 -3.87
CA TYR A 38 -10.51 16.41 -5.22
C TYR A 38 -11.02 15.47 -6.32
N ALA A 39 -11.07 14.15 -6.11
CA ALA A 39 -11.50 13.18 -7.11
C ALA A 39 -12.96 13.35 -7.54
N ALA A 40 -13.79 13.99 -6.71
CA ALA A 40 -15.16 14.35 -7.09
C ALA A 40 -15.25 15.47 -8.15
N ARG A 41 -14.20 16.30 -8.26
CA ARG A 41 -14.18 17.52 -9.09
C ARG A 41 -13.23 17.45 -10.28
N ILE A 42 -12.21 16.62 -10.20
CA ILE A 42 -11.12 16.52 -11.17
C ILE A 42 -11.00 15.07 -11.63
N ASP A 43 -10.53 14.86 -12.85
CA ASP A 43 -10.25 13.53 -13.36
C ASP A 43 -9.10 12.89 -12.55
N GLY A 44 -9.32 11.64 -12.09
CA GLY A 44 -8.35 10.90 -11.28
C GLY A 44 -6.99 10.73 -11.98
N ALA A 45 -6.98 10.62 -13.32
CA ALA A 45 -5.75 10.54 -14.09
C ALA A 45 -4.94 11.85 -14.01
N VAL A 46 -5.60 13.00 -14.04
CA VAL A 46 -4.95 14.31 -13.89
C VAL A 46 -4.37 14.47 -12.49
N VAL A 47 -5.10 14.07 -11.45
CA VAL A 47 -4.63 14.10 -10.06
C VAL A 47 -3.37 13.22 -9.92
N SER A 48 -3.38 12.01 -10.49
CA SER A 48 -2.22 11.11 -10.51
C SER A 48 -1.01 11.76 -11.17
N CYS A 49 -1.21 12.36 -12.34
CA CYS A 49 -0.15 12.99 -13.12
C CYS A 49 0.54 14.12 -12.34
N ILE A 50 -0.24 14.96 -11.67
CA ILE A 50 0.27 16.04 -10.82
C ILE A 50 1.06 15.47 -9.63
N GLN A 51 0.51 14.48 -8.94
CA GLN A 51 1.18 13.84 -7.80
C GLN A 51 2.53 13.23 -8.20
N PHE A 52 2.56 12.48 -9.30
CA PHE A 52 3.80 11.84 -9.75
C PHE A 52 4.83 12.86 -10.24
N THR A 53 4.40 13.93 -10.88
CA THR A 53 5.31 15.01 -11.29
C THR A 53 5.96 15.68 -10.08
N VAL A 54 5.15 16.05 -9.08
CA VAL A 54 5.68 16.67 -7.85
C VAL A 54 6.59 15.70 -7.09
N CYS A 55 6.17 14.45 -6.91
CA CYS A 55 6.97 13.42 -6.25
C CYS A 55 8.29 13.18 -7.01
N GLY A 56 8.24 13.06 -8.34
CA GLY A 56 9.42 12.87 -9.18
C GLY A 56 10.42 14.01 -9.05
N VAL A 57 9.96 15.25 -9.08
CA VAL A 57 10.83 16.44 -8.88
C VAL A 57 11.49 16.40 -7.51
N VAL A 58 10.71 16.17 -6.43
CA VAL A 58 11.24 16.10 -5.07
C VAL A 58 12.25 14.96 -4.91
N CYS A 59 11.95 13.78 -5.46
CA CYS A 59 12.85 12.63 -5.42
C CYS A 59 14.13 12.88 -6.22
N CYS A 60 14.06 13.52 -7.40
CA CYS A 60 15.22 13.88 -8.18
C CYS A 60 16.12 14.88 -7.42
N ILE A 61 15.54 15.89 -6.80
CA ILE A 61 16.30 16.84 -5.97
C ILE A 61 16.97 16.11 -4.80
N GLY A 62 16.23 15.22 -4.11
CA GLY A 62 16.78 14.40 -3.02
C GLY A 62 17.93 13.50 -3.49
N ALA A 63 17.78 12.85 -4.63
CA ALA A 63 18.81 12.00 -5.21
C ALA A 63 20.09 12.78 -5.57
N LEU A 64 19.96 13.99 -6.06
CA LEU A 64 21.11 14.86 -6.36
C LEU A 64 21.83 15.34 -5.10
N ILE A 65 21.10 15.58 -4.00
CA ILE A 65 21.71 16.11 -2.76
C ILE A 65 22.36 14.98 -1.94
N TRP A 66 21.69 13.85 -1.78
CA TRP A 66 22.11 12.78 -0.87
C TRP A 66 22.60 11.51 -1.56
N GLY A 67 22.07 11.19 -2.72
CA GLY A 67 22.28 9.89 -3.35
C GLY A 67 23.43 9.84 -4.35
N GLN A 68 23.63 10.87 -5.13
CA GLN A 68 24.60 10.95 -6.27
C GLN A 68 24.72 9.60 -7.03
N PRO A 69 23.61 9.05 -7.55
CA PRO A 69 23.63 7.74 -8.19
C PRO A 69 24.54 7.75 -9.41
N THR A 70 25.46 6.78 -9.49
CA THR A 70 26.31 6.60 -10.65
C THR A 70 25.50 6.02 -11.82
N PHE A 71 25.82 6.43 -13.04
CA PHE A 71 25.10 5.96 -14.24
C PHE A 71 25.06 4.43 -14.36
N GLY A 72 26.15 3.74 -13.96
CA GLY A 72 26.20 2.28 -13.91
C GLY A 72 25.15 1.67 -12.96
N GLN A 73 24.96 2.22 -11.76
CA GLN A 73 23.95 1.78 -10.79
C GLN A 73 22.53 1.95 -11.33
N ILE A 74 22.26 3.06 -12.04
CA ILE A 74 20.98 3.28 -12.68
C ILE A 74 20.72 2.24 -13.77
N GLN A 75 21.74 1.90 -14.56
CA GLN A 75 21.63 0.91 -15.62
C GLN A 75 21.40 -0.50 -15.10
N GLU A 76 22.08 -0.89 -14.02
CA GLU A 76 21.86 -2.18 -13.34
C GLU A 76 20.45 -2.27 -12.74
N GLY A 77 19.95 -1.18 -12.16
CA GLY A 77 18.61 -1.08 -11.56
C GLY A 77 17.48 -0.76 -12.52
N LEU A 78 17.74 -0.58 -13.83
CA LEU A 78 16.76 -0.05 -14.79
C LEU A 78 15.47 -0.90 -14.85
N GLY A 79 15.58 -2.22 -14.79
CA GLY A 79 14.41 -3.10 -14.79
C GLY A 79 13.51 -2.88 -13.57
N ALA A 80 14.10 -2.77 -12.38
CA ALA A 80 13.36 -2.50 -11.14
C ALA A 80 12.76 -1.08 -11.15
N LEU A 81 13.49 -0.09 -11.67
CA LEU A 81 13.02 1.29 -11.80
C LEU A 81 11.84 1.40 -12.78
N LEU A 82 11.90 0.72 -13.92
CA LEU A 82 10.78 0.68 -14.88
C LEU A 82 9.56 -0.04 -14.29
N TYR A 83 9.76 -1.15 -13.63
CA TYR A 83 8.67 -1.84 -12.95
C TYR A 83 8.01 -0.96 -11.88
N ALA A 84 8.80 -0.37 -10.99
CA ALA A 84 8.29 0.51 -9.93
C ALA A 84 7.64 1.78 -10.49
N GLY A 85 8.27 2.44 -11.47
CA GLY A 85 7.76 3.70 -12.03
C GLY A 85 6.53 3.52 -12.91
N VAL A 86 6.55 2.55 -13.83
CA VAL A 86 5.46 2.40 -14.81
C VAL A 86 4.35 1.53 -14.25
N LEU A 87 4.65 0.31 -13.78
CA LEU A 87 3.60 -0.62 -13.35
C LEU A 87 3.08 -0.30 -11.94
N SER A 88 3.95 -0.13 -10.96
CA SER A 88 3.52 0.12 -9.60
C SER A 88 2.98 1.55 -9.43
N CYS A 89 3.78 2.56 -9.73
CA CYS A 89 3.34 3.95 -9.59
C CYS A 89 2.37 4.35 -10.72
N GLY A 90 2.75 4.22 -11.97
CA GLY A 90 1.96 4.70 -13.10
C GLY A 90 0.60 4.03 -13.19
N VAL A 91 0.55 2.71 -13.24
CA VAL A 91 -0.71 1.97 -13.37
C VAL A 91 -1.37 1.77 -12.01
N GLY A 92 -0.67 1.23 -11.03
CA GLY A 92 -1.23 0.84 -9.73
C GLY A 92 -1.86 2.01 -8.98
N TYR A 93 -1.11 3.08 -8.72
CA TYR A 93 -1.64 4.26 -8.02
C TYR A 93 -2.69 5.03 -8.82
N THR A 94 -2.58 5.07 -10.16
CA THR A 94 -3.63 5.69 -10.97
C THR A 94 -4.94 4.94 -10.86
N LEU A 95 -4.91 3.60 -10.93
CA LEU A 95 -6.08 2.78 -10.70
C LEU A 95 -6.63 2.91 -9.29
N GLN A 96 -5.76 3.06 -8.29
CA GLN A 96 -6.15 3.34 -6.92
C GLN A 96 -6.94 4.65 -6.80
N ILE A 97 -6.45 5.74 -7.38
CA ILE A 97 -7.11 7.05 -7.34
C ILE A 97 -8.46 7.01 -8.07
N VAL A 98 -8.50 6.37 -9.24
CA VAL A 98 -9.75 6.19 -10.00
C VAL A 98 -10.74 5.33 -9.22
N GLY A 99 -10.27 4.25 -8.60
CA GLY A 99 -11.10 3.34 -7.80
C GLY A 99 -11.61 3.94 -6.49
N GLN A 100 -10.94 4.94 -5.94
CA GLN A 100 -11.41 5.66 -4.73
C GLN A 100 -12.58 6.61 -5.03
N LYS A 101 -12.82 6.96 -6.28
CA LYS A 101 -13.85 7.91 -6.65
C LYS A 101 -15.25 7.42 -6.24
N GLY A 102 -15.90 8.18 -5.36
CA GLY A 102 -17.23 7.86 -4.85
C GLY A 102 -17.28 6.82 -3.71
N LEU A 103 -16.13 6.35 -3.22
CA LEU A 103 -16.04 5.48 -2.05
C LEU A 103 -15.79 6.32 -0.79
N ASN A 104 -16.34 5.87 0.33
CA ASN A 104 -15.98 6.44 1.63
C ASN A 104 -14.49 6.18 1.91
N PRO A 105 -13.69 7.20 2.34
CA PRO A 105 -12.26 7.05 2.61
C PRO A 105 -11.90 5.90 3.55
N THR A 106 -12.75 5.63 4.56
CA THR A 106 -12.56 4.50 5.48
C THR A 106 -12.68 3.16 4.76
N VAL A 107 -13.66 3.01 3.85
CA VAL A 107 -13.84 1.79 3.06
C VAL A 107 -12.68 1.62 2.10
N ALA A 108 -12.24 2.70 1.44
CA ALA A 108 -11.08 2.68 0.56
C ALA A 108 -9.82 2.21 1.32
N ALA A 109 -9.53 2.78 2.49
CA ALA A 109 -8.38 2.38 3.32
C ALA A 109 -8.44 0.91 3.74
N LEU A 110 -9.62 0.38 4.05
CA LEU A 110 -9.80 -1.03 4.40
C LEU A 110 -9.59 -1.95 3.20
N ILE A 111 -10.09 -1.59 2.02
CA ILE A 111 -9.85 -2.36 0.78
C ILE A 111 -8.35 -2.36 0.46
N MET A 112 -7.69 -1.22 0.62
CA MET A 112 -6.24 -1.11 0.40
C MET A 112 -5.43 -1.96 1.40
N SER A 113 -5.94 -2.20 2.60
CA SER A 113 -5.29 -3.12 3.55
C SER A 113 -5.23 -4.57 3.06
N LEU A 114 -6.07 -4.96 2.08
CA LEU A 114 -5.97 -6.26 1.41
C LEU A 114 -4.68 -6.42 0.59
N GLU A 115 -4.05 -5.32 0.21
CA GLU A 115 -2.76 -5.35 -0.48
C GLU A 115 -1.72 -6.14 0.33
N SER A 116 -1.66 -5.92 1.64
CA SER A 116 -0.74 -6.64 2.53
C SER A 116 -1.02 -8.15 2.60
N VAL A 117 -2.29 -8.54 2.52
CA VAL A 117 -2.70 -9.94 2.47
C VAL A 117 -2.29 -10.57 1.15
N ILE A 118 -2.58 -9.89 0.04
CA ILE A 118 -2.23 -10.35 -1.31
C ILE A 118 -0.71 -10.42 -1.47
N ALA A 119 0.04 -9.42 -0.98
CA ALA A 119 1.49 -9.40 -1.01
C ALA A 119 2.10 -10.59 -0.25
N THR A 120 1.57 -10.90 0.94
CA THR A 120 2.02 -12.03 1.75
C THR A 120 1.79 -13.36 1.04
N ILE A 121 0.60 -13.56 0.45
CA ILE A 121 0.25 -14.78 -0.30
C ILE A 121 1.11 -14.89 -1.57
N SER A 122 1.25 -13.79 -2.32
CA SER A 122 2.03 -13.75 -3.56
C SER A 122 3.51 -14.01 -3.30
N GLY A 123 4.06 -13.46 -2.22
CA GLY A 123 5.44 -13.71 -1.79
C GLY A 123 5.68 -15.18 -1.46
N TRP A 124 4.75 -15.81 -0.75
CA TRP A 124 4.82 -17.24 -0.46
C TRP A 124 4.73 -18.11 -1.73
N ILE A 125 3.82 -17.78 -2.66
CA ILE A 125 3.71 -18.48 -3.94
C ILE A 125 5.00 -18.33 -4.76
N ALA A 126 5.55 -17.11 -4.85
CA ALA A 126 6.79 -16.83 -5.57
C ALA A 126 7.98 -17.60 -4.99
N TYR A 127 8.05 -17.73 -3.65
CA TYR A 127 9.03 -18.58 -2.99
C TYR A 127 8.86 -20.06 -3.33
N LYS A 128 7.62 -20.58 -3.31
CA LYS A 128 7.31 -21.98 -3.65
C LYS A 128 7.66 -22.35 -5.10
N ILE A 129 7.53 -21.42 -6.03
CA ILE A 129 7.86 -21.60 -7.46
C ILE A 129 9.37 -21.47 -7.70
N GLY A 130 10.15 -21.02 -6.68
CA GLY A 130 11.59 -20.82 -6.80
C GLY A 130 11.99 -19.50 -7.46
N PHE A 131 11.06 -18.56 -7.59
CA PHE A 131 11.31 -17.22 -8.12
C PHE A 131 12.02 -16.32 -7.10
N LEU A 132 11.77 -16.52 -5.81
CA LEU A 132 12.46 -15.82 -4.70
C LEU A 132 13.39 -16.77 -3.98
N SER A 133 14.64 -16.31 -3.75
CA SER A 133 15.65 -17.05 -2.97
C SER A 133 15.50 -16.86 -1.46
N THR A 134 14.71 -15.86 -1.02
CA THR A 134 14.49 -15.57 0.39
C THR A 134 13.34 -16.41 0.92
N ASP A 135 13.53 -17.05 2.05
CA ASP A 135 12.49 -17.86 2.69
C ASP A 135 11.28 -17.00 3.08
N GLN A 136 10.15 -17.26 2.44
CA GLN A 136 8.87 -16.59 2.60
C GLN A 136 7.83 -17.59 3.14
N THR A 137 8.21 -18.44 4.09
CA THR A 137 7.27 -19.37 4.69
C THR A 137 6.22 -18.64 5.51
N LEU A 138 4.95 -18.96 5.24
CA LEU A 138 3.82 -18.40 5.99
C LEU A 138 3.79 -19.00 7.41
N THR A 139 4.02 -18.15 8.39
CA THR A 139 3.85 -18.54 9.79
C THR A 139 2.35 -18.62 10.15
N PRO A 140 1.93 -19.50 11.10
CA PRO A 140 0.53 -19.55 11.55
C PRO A 140 -0.01 -18.19 12.00
N ARG A 141 0.85 -17.36 12.56
CA ARG A 141 0.55 -15.98 12.98
C ARG A 141 0.18 -15.08 11.80
N GLN A 142 0.93 -15.16 10.70
CA GLN A 142 0.64 -14.39 9.48
C GLN A 142 -0.67 -14.86 8.83
N ILE A 143 -0.93 -16.16 8.82
CA ILE A 143 -2.21 -16.71 8.33
C ILE A 143 -3.38 -16.16 9.16
N ALA A 144 -3.28 -16.19 10.49
CA ALA A 144 -4.29 -15.61 11.36
C ALA A 144 -4.47 -14.09 11.11
N GLY A 145 -3.39 -13.35 10.89
CA GLY A 145 -3.42 -11.94 10.52
C GLY A 145 -4.18 -11.70 9.21
N CYS A 146 -3.89 -12.48 8.17
CA CYS A 146 -4.59 -12.42 6.88
C CYS A 146 -6.10 -12.66 7.01
N VAL A 147 -6.48 -13.70 7.76
CA VAL A 147 -7.90 -14.05 7.99
C VAL A 147 -8.63 -12.90 8.71
N ILE A 148 -8.03 -12.31 9.74
CA ILE A 148 -8.64 -11.21 10.50
C ILE A 148 -8.80 -9.96 9.61
N VAL A 149 -7.79 -9.60 8.82
CA VAL A 149 -7.87 -8.45 7.89
C VAL A 149 -8.95 -8.69 6.85
N PHE A 150 -8.98 -9.87 6.25
CA PHE A 150 -9.98 -10.23 5.24
C PHE A 150 -11.41 -10.22 5.81
N ALA A 151 -11.61 -10.80 7.00
CA ALA A 151 -12.89 -10.76 7.69
C ALA A 151 -13.35 -9.34 8.02
N ALA A 152 -12.44 -8.46 8.45
CA ALA A 152 -12.75 -7.06 8.73
C ALA A 152 -13.20 -6.31 7.47
N VAL A 153 -12.56 -6.55 6.32
CA VAL A 153 -12.95 -5.94 5.04
C VAL A 153 -14.34 -6.41 4.61
N ILE A 154 -14.65 -7.71 4.73
CA ILE A 154 -15.98 -8.25 4.42
C ILE A 154 -17.03 -7.64 5.35
N LEU A 155 -16.75 -7.58 6.66
CA LEU A 155 -17.70 -7.03 7.63
C LEU A 155 -18.09 -5.58 7.34
N VAL A 156 -17.14 -4.77 6.90
CA VAL A 156 -17.40 -3.35 6.58
C VAL A 156 -18.22 -3.19 5.29
N GLN A 157 -18.13 -4.13 4.37
CA GLN A 157 -18.89 -4.12 3.12
C GLN A 157 -20.32 -4.68 3.27
N LEU A 158 -20.64 -5.33 4.40
CA LEU A 158 -21.99 -5.82 4.64
C LEU A 158 -22.96 -4.64 4.86
N PRO A 159 -24.14 -4.68 4.25
CA PRO A 159 -25.13 -3.62 4.43
C PRO A 159 -25.53 -3.50 5.91
N PRO A 160 -25.72 -2.27 6.43
CA PRO A 160 -26.00 -2.03 7.83
C PRO A 160 -27.31 -2.69 8.33
N GLU A 161 -28.16 -3.14 7.44
CA GLU A 161 -29.38 -3.88 7.75
C GLU A 161 -29.10 -5.23 8.43
N TRP A 162 -27.97 -5.85 8.14
CA TRP A 162 -27.55 -7.13 8.77
C TRP A 162 -27.13 -6.97 10.22
N PHE A 163 -26.75 -5.75 10.64
CA PHE A 163 -26.37 -5.44 12.03
C PHE A 163 -27.55 -4.92 12.86
N ARG A 164 -28.73 -4.73 12.26
CA ARG A 164 -29.96 -4.36 12.97
C ARG A 164 -30.67 -5.60 13.56
N PHE A 165 -29.93 -6.44 14.27
CA PHE A 165 -30.54 -7.43 15.14
C PHE A 165 -31.12 -6.71 16.37
N GLY A 166 -32.44 -6.50 16.40
CA GLY A 166 -33.19 -6.18 17.61
C GLY A 166 -33.67 -4.74 17.74
N LYS A 167 -34.58 -4.31 16.87
CA LYS A 167 -35.69 -3.42 17.26
C LYS A 167 -36.94 -3.91 16.53
N LYS A 168 -37.60 -4.87 17.14
CA LYS A 168 -39.05 -5.04 17.03
C LYS A 168 -39.68 -4.37 18.24
#